data_8b0176cac692bbd3cf7907d4b747dadd
#
_entry.id   8b0176cac692bbd3cf7907d4b747dadd
#
_cell.length_a   1.000
_cell.length_b   1.000
_cell.length_c   1.000
_cell.angle_alpha   90.00
_cell.angle_beta   90.00
_cell.angle_gamma   90.00
#
_symmetry.space_group_name_H-M   'P 1'
#
loop_
_entity.id
_entity.type
_entity.pdbx_description
1 polymer ?
#
loop_
_entity_poly.entity_id
_entity_poly.type
_entity_poly.pdbx_seq_one_letter_code
_entity_poly.pdbx_strand_id
1 'polypeptide(L)'
;MISILHVLIALGYKHAVGLGITAHRLPGDKPEYWNAFWQSLPIESLRTNLCESIWNLNSQPPMHNIYGGVLAKLFYPHHLEWMHYINIGLGACIPGMVGVIVWRISRNKFGGLLAALISALNPSLFLYEAYPLYTLSAAFLVTASIFCLAMFCPDRKTGWLYGFVVIVNLLILTRSAYHLVILLAVIPFAVMLADAKRFRVLAICLLVSGCSVGWYAKNYVKFGFFGSSSWAGQGLWRITGKDYSLDRKADLLARGVIEPAAANVHPFTPPSGYTQYKEFNETSEIDVLNNDDFNNINIIAISQSYGRSALGVMRDDPKTYFKNVGRAYRAFCVPSSQYLQVSENAAKMSGHEWVFSRILQGQWLCEYLARETDVTEGADIFRSLLFFILPLMILGYFVSSVRRCGIRPRAWGKMMSRDPVTAMAMFLIFYSTAVCCMAELGENMRFKFLIESLLWSVGLGLAARLCQRRKLAGDDLEWAGPRD
;
A
#
# COMPACT_ATOMS: atom_id res chain seq x y z
N MET A 1 24.64 -9.80 -2.85
CA MET A 1 25.48 -8.91 -2.02
C MET A 1 24.63 -7.85 -1.31
N ILE A 2 23.87 -6.97 -1.98
CA ILE A 2 23.08 -5.91 -1.32
C ILE A 2 22.01 -6.47 -0.37
N SER A 3 21.28 -7.52 -0.77
CA SER A 3 20.31 -8.19 0.12
C SER A 3 20.98 -8.76 1.38
N ILE A 4 22.19 -9.28 1.27
CA ILE A 4 22.97 -9.74 2.44
C ILE A 4 23.35 -8.57 3.33
N LEU A 5 23.81 -7.45 2.76
CA LEU A 5 24.08 -6.22 3.52
C LEU A 5 22.84 -5.77 4.30
N HIS A 6 21.66 -5.76 3.64
CA HIS A 6 20.40 -5.42 4.30
C HIS A 6 20.11 -6.35 5.50
N VAL A 7 20.22 -7.68 5.32
CA VAL A 7 20.03 -8.65 6.41
C VAL A 7 20.98 -8.38 7.57
N LEU A 8 22.27 -8.12 7.30
CA LEU A 8 23.25 -7.84 8.34
C LEU A 8 22.91 -6.57 9.14
N ILE A 9 22.48 -5.52 8.45
CA ILE A 9 22.04 -4.27 9.10
C ILE A 9 20.76 -4.51 9.92
N ALA A 10 19.77 -5.22 9.37
CA ALA A 10 18.51 -5.52 10.04
C ALA A 10 18.73 -6.36 11.31
N LEU A 11 19.58 -7.39 11.24
CA LEU A 11 19.98 -8.18 12.42
C LEU A 11 20.77 -7.34 13.42
N GLY A 12 21.64 -6.44 12.96
CA GLY A 12 22.32 -5.47 13.81
C GLY A 12 21.33 -4.58 14.56
N TYR A 13 20.33 -4.03 13.89
CA TYR A 13 19.26 -3.26 14.54
C TYR A 13 18.43 -4.12 15.51
N LYS A 14 18.08 -5.35 15.15
CA LYS A 14 17.35 -6.26 16.03
C LYS A 14 18.12 -6.55 17.32
N HIS A 15 19.39 -6.93 17.22
CA HIS A 15 20.15 -7.43 18.36
C HIS A 15 20.94 -6.37 19.13
N ALA A 16 21.51 -5.37 18.44
CA ALA A 16 22.33 -4.33 19.08
C ALA A 16 21.51 -3.10 19.51
N VAL A 17 20.47 -2.75 18.77
CA VAL A 17 19.63 -1.56 19.03
C VAL A 17 18.28 -1.93 19.65
N GLY A 18 17.90 -3.22 19.62
CA GLY A 18 16.68 -3.72 20.22
C GLY A 18 15.42 -3.37 19.41
N LEU A 19 15.50 -3.37 18.05
CA LEU A 19 14.32 -3.33 17.22
C LEU A 19 13.55 -4.66 17.36
N GLY A 20 12.37 -4.60 17.96
CA GLY A 20 11.48 -5.75 18.14
C GLY A 20 10.12 -5.51 17.53
N ILE A 21 9.29 -6.55 17.49
CA ILE A 21 7.89 -6.41 17.12
C ILE A 21 7.20 -5.45 18.08
N THR A 22 6.82 -4.29 17.61
CA THR A 22 6.15 -3.27 18.42
C THR A 22 5.26 -2.36 17.58
N ALA A 23 4.31 -1.72 18.25
CA ALA A 23 3.56 -0.58 17.73
C ALA A 23 3.28 0.37 18.88
N HIS A 24 3.06 1.63 18.57
CA HIS A 24 2.84 2.69 19.54
C HIS A 24 1.80 2.32 20.62
N ARG A 25 2.15 2.47 21.90
CA ARG A 25 1.35 2.16 23.09
C ARG A 25 1.03 0.68 23.32
N LEU A 26 1.63 -0.23 22.60
CA LEU A 26 1.44 -1.64 22.83
C LEU A 26 2.72 -2.26 23.41
N PRO A 27 2.63 -3.14 24.41
CA PRO A 27 3.80 -3.85 24.95
C PRO A 27 4.35 -4.80 23.89
N GLY A 28 5.68 -4.86 23.72
CA GLY A 28 6.34 -5.69 22.69
C GLY A 28 6.31 -7.20 22.98
N ASP A 29 6.63 -7.98 22.00
CA ASP A 29 6.96 -9.43 21.96
C ASP A 29 6.14 -10.41 22.84
N LYS A 30 4.91 -10.06 23.23
CA LYS A 30 3.99 -10.98 23.88
C LYS A 30 3.10 -11.67 22.87
N PRO A 31 2.73 -12.95 23.07
CA PRO A 31 1.79 -13.66 22.17
C PRO A 31 0.47 -12.93 22.00
N GLU A 32 -0.02 -12.29 23.05
CA GLU A 32 -1.26 -11.52 23.07
C GLU A 32 -1.18 -10.22 22.24
N TYR A 33 0.03 -9.78 21.90
CA TYR A 33 0.26 -8.59 21.08
C TYR A 33 -0.42 -8.67 19.72
N TRP A 34 -0.49 -9.84 19.11
CA TRP A 34 -1.22 -10.09 17.88
C TRP A 34 -2.70 -9.67 17.98
N ASN A 35 -3.34 -9.97 19.11
CA ASN A 35 -4.76 -9.70 19.34
C ASN A 35 -5.07 -8.18 19.50
N ALA A 36 -4.05 -7.35 19.67
CA ALA A 36 -4.22 -5.90 19.75
C ALA A 36 -4.43 -5.22 18.39
N PHE A 37 -4.24 -5.95 17.28
CA PHE A 37 -4.45 -5.42 15.94
C PHE A 37 -5.86 -5.73 15.44
N TRP A 38 -6.61 -4.70 15.15
CA TRP A 38 -8.00 -4.80 14.66
C TRP A 38 -8.17 -5.62 13.38
N GLN A 39 -7.08 -5.76 12.60
CA GLN A 39 -7.05 -6.53 11.36
C GLN A 39 -6.84 -8.03 11.57
N SER A 40 -6.52 -8.42 12.80
CA SER A 40 -6.15 -9.79 13.13
C SER A 40 -7.27 -10.50 13.88
N LEU A 41 -7.58 -11.73 13.51
CA LEU A 41 -8.41 -12.61 14.32
C LEU A 41 -7.63 -13.04 15.57
N PRO A 42 -8.32 -13.43 16.66
CA PRO A 42 -7.66 -13.93 17.87
C PRO A 42 -6.69 -15.05 17.53
N ILE A 43 -5.46 -14.94 18.06
CA ILE A 43 -4.39 -15.88 17.70
C ILE A 43 -4.72 -17.32 18.10
N GLU A 44 -5.46 -17.51 19.17
CA GLU A 44 -5.87 -18.84 19.63
C GLU A 44 -6.85 -19.48 18.64
N SER A 45 -7.82 -18.73 18.12
CA SER A 45 -8.74 -19.21 17.09
C SER A 45 -7.98 -19.58 15.80
N LEU A 46 -7.00 -18.80 15.40
CA LEU A 46 -6.15 -19.10 14.24
C LEU A 46 -5.29 -20.34 14.49
N ARG A 47 -4.78 -20.53 15.71
CA ARG A 47 -3.94 -21.66 16.08
C ARG A 47 -4.73 -22.97 16.11
N THR A 48 -5.93 -22.97 16.67
CA THR A 48 -6.77 -24.17 16.85
C THR A 48 -7.58 -24.50 15.60
N ASN A 49 -8.31 -23.52 15.05
CA ASN A 49 -9.33 -23.69 14.01
C ASN A 49 -9.10 -22.77 12.79
N LEU A 50 -7.88 -22.81 12.19
CA LEU A 50 -7.50 -21.89 11.12
C LEU A 50 -8.50 -21.83 9.95
N CYS A 51 -8.92 -23.00 9.44
CA CYS A 51 -9.80 -23.04 8.27
C CYS A 51 -11.16 -22.42 8.56
N GLU A 52 -11.75 -22.73 9.71
CA GLU A 52 -13.03 -22.20 10.16
C GLU A 52 -12.93 -20.69 10.44
N SER A 53 -11.87 -20.27 11.12
CA SER A 53 -11.60 -18.85 11.39
C SER A 53 -11.49 -18.04 10.12
N ILE A 54 -10.74 -18.53 9.12
CA ILE A 54 -10.61 -17.87 7.81
C ILE A 54 -11.92 -17.89 7.02
N TRP A 55 -12.70 -18.98 7.08
CA TRP A 55 -14.00 -19.03 6.42
C TRP A 55 -14.98 -18.00 6.99
N ASN A 56 -14.88 -17.72 8.29
CA ASN A 56 -15.69 -16.74 9.00
C ASN A 56 -15.10 -15.32 9.03
N LEU A 57 -13.93 -15.10 8.43
CA LEU A 57 -13.32 -13.78 8.35
C LEU A 57 -14.08 -12.90 7.36
N ASN A 58 -14.56 -11.73 7.83
CA ASN A 58 -15.24 -10.72 7.02
C ASN A 58 -14.50 -9.37 7.03
N SER A 59 -13.75 -9.09 8.08
CA SER A 59 -13.13 -7.78 8.34
C SER A 59 -12.00 -7.42 7.38
N GLN A 60 -11.25 -8.41 6.90
CA GLN A 60 -10.05 -8.21 6.09
C GLN A 60 -9.89 -9.32 5.02
N PRO A 61 -9.05 -9.10 3.99
CA PRO A 61 -8.59 -10.18 3.12
C PRO A 61 -7.84 -11.27 3.89
N PRO A 62 -7.82 -12.54 3.43
CA PRO A 62 -7.44 -13.68 4.25
C PRO A 62 -5.94 -13.86 4.52
N MET A 63 -5.06 -13.37 3.61
CA MET A 63 -3.65 -13.78 3.60
C MET A 63 -2.88 -13.41 4.87
N HIS A 64 -3.20 -12.26 5.48
CA HIS A 64 -2.56 -11.85 6.73
C HIS A 64 -2.87 -12.81 7.88
N ASN A 65 -4.16 -13.14 8.05
CA ASN A 65 -4.61 -14.05 9.09
C ASN A 65 -4.16 -15.51 8.82
N ILE A 66 -4.10 -15.94 7.55
CA ILE A 66 -3.48 -17.22 7.18
C ILE A 66 -2.01 -17.25 7.59
N TYR A 67 -1.26 -16.19 7.24
CA TYR A 67 0.17 -16.08 7.58
C TYR A 67 0.39 -16.15 9.10
N GLY A 68 -0.33 -15.34 9.87
CA GLY A 68 -0.25 -15.35 11.34
C GLY A 68 -0.66 -16.71 11.94
N GLY A 69 -1.73 -17.31 11.43
CA GLY A 69 -2.22 -18.61 11.90
C GLY A 69 -1.26 -19.76 11.60
N VAL A 70 -0.62 -19.78 10.43
CA VAL A 70 0.41 -20.77 10.10
C VAL A 70 1.61 -20.60 11.02
N LEU A 71 2.07 -19.38 11.27
CA LEU A 71 3.17 -19.12 12.19
C LEU A 71 2.81 -19.52 13.63
N ALA A 72 1.59 -19.25 14.08
CA ALA A 72 1.14 -19.67 15.40
C ALA A 72 1.08 -21.18 15.54
N LYS A 73 0.60 -21.91 14.52
CA LYS A 73 0.60 -23.40 14.53
C LYS A 73 2.00 -23.99 14.63
N LEU A 74 2.99 -23.36 13.99
CA LEU A 74 4.36 -23.90 13.91
C LEU A 74 5.25 -23.45 15.08
N PHE A 75 5.07 -22.22 15.57
CA PHE A 75 6.05 -21.56 16.41
C PHE A 75 5.48 -20.90 17.69
N TYR A 76 4.21 -21.15 18.06
CA TYR A 76 3.69 -20.58 19.31
C TYR A 76 4.49 -21.06 20.53
N PRO A 77 4.84 -20.19 21.50
CA PRO A 77 4.48 -18.78 21.63
C PRO A 77 5.40 -17.78 20.88
N HIS A 78 6.42 -18.24 20.17
CA HIS A 78 7.45 -17.41 19.50
C HIS A 78 7.07 -17.00 18.07
N HIS A 79 5.81 -17.09 17.67
CA HIS A 79 5.35 -16.83 16.31
C HIS A 79 5.62 -15.40 15.82
N LEU A 80 5.59 -14.39 16.72
CA LEU A 80 5.93 -13.00 16.37
C LEU A 80 7.42 -12.81 16.11
N GLU A 81 8.27 -13.48 16.86
CA GLU A 81 9.73 -13.46 16.64
C GLU A 81 10.06 -14.09 15.27
N TRP A 82 9.47 -15.23 14.95
CA TRP A 82 9.62 -15.86 13.65
C TRP A 82 9.06 -14.99 12.51
N MET A 83 7.93 -14.31 12.76
CA MET A 83 7.40 -13.33 11.82
C MET A 83 8.41 -12.24 11.52
N HIS A 84 9.09 -11.70 12.53
CA HIS A 84 10.13 -10.68 12.34
C HIS A 84 11.29 -11.21 11.48
N TYR A 85 11.81 -12.42 11.73
CA TYR A 85 12.86 -13.01 10.87
C TYR A 85 12.43 -13.22 9.43
N ILE A 86 11.21 -13.69 9.21
CA ILE A 86 10.66 -13.85 7.86
C ILE A 86 10.47 -12.48 7.19
N ASN A 87 10.01 -11.49 7.93
CA ASN A 87 9.89 -10.13 7.44
C ASN A 87 11.25 -9.52 7.04
N ILE A 88 12.32 -9.74 7.82
CA ILE A 88 13.68 -9.38 7.42
C ILE A 88 14.07 -10.03 6.08
N GLY A 89 13.73 -11.30 5.90
CA GLY A 89 13.93 -12.00 4.62
C GLY A 89 13.18 -11.37 3.44
N LEU A 90 11.89 -11.02 3.65
CA LEU A 90 11.06 -10.33 2.64
C LEU A 90 11.62 -8.92 2.35
N GLY A 91 11.97 -8.16 3.40
CA GLY A 91 12.58 -6.84 3.29
C GLY A 91 13.88 -6.87 2.48
N ALA A 92 14.74 -7.86 2.74
CA ALA A 92 16.01 -8.05 2.02
C ALA A 92 15.85 -8.36 0.52
N CYS A 93 14.72 -8.91 0.09
CA CYS A 93 14.44 -9.14 -1.33
C CYS A 93 14.10 -7.83 -2.08
N ILE A 94 13.47 -6.86 -1.42
CA ILE A 94 13.00 -5.61 -2.04
C ILE A 94 14.15 -4.82 -2.70
N PRO A 95 15.29 -4.55 -2.06
CA PRO A 95 16.41 -3.83 -2.68
C PRO A 95 16.94 -4.51 -3.95
N GLY A 96 17.07 -5.83 -3.95
CA GLY A 96 17.49 -6.58 -5.12
C GLY A 96 16.52 -6.42 -6.29
N MET A 97 15.23 -6.52 -6.03
CA MET A 97 14.17 -6.31 -7.05
C MET A 97 14.17 -4.86 -7.58
N VAL A 98 14.29 -3.86 -6.69
CA VAL A 98 14.41 -2.43 -7.06
C VAL A 98 15.59 -2.22 -8.02
N GLY A 99 16.76 -2.77 -7.70
CA GLY A 99 17.94 -2.66 -8.54
C GLY A 99 17.72 -3.22 -9.96
N VAL A 100 17.10 -4.39 -10.07
CA VAL A 100 16.76 -4.99 -11.37
C VAL A 100 15.74 -4.13 -12.13
N ILE A 101 14.69 -3.66 -11.46
CA ILE A 101 13.65 -2.81 -12.07
C ILE A 101 14.28 -1.53 -12.62
N VAL A 102 15.10 -0.83 -11.84
CA VAL A 102 15.80 0.40 -12.28
C VAL A 102 16.73 0.12 -13.44
N TRP A 103 17.51 -0.96 -13.38
CA TRP A 103 18.36 -1.37 -14.50
C TRP A 103 17.54 -1.60 -15.77
N ARG A 104 16.38 -2.24 -15.69
CA ARG A 104 15.52 -2.48 -16.85
C ARG A 104 14.90 -1.20 -17.42
N ILE A 105 14.49 -0.27 -16.56
CA ILE A 105 13.95 1.03 -16.97
C ILE A 105 15.03 1.89 -17.63
N SER A 106 16.20 2.01 -16.99
CA SER A 106 17.25 2.95 -17.38
C SER A 106 18.27 2.37 -18.38
N ARG A 107 18.39 1.03 -18.48
CA ARG A 107 19.48 0.33 -19.17
C ARG A 107 20.86 0.59 -18.54
N ASN A 108 20.91 1.11 -17.33
CA ASN A 108 22.12 1.47 -16.59
C ASN A 108 22.30 0.56 -15.37
N LYS A 109 23.33 -0.30 -15.38
CA LYS A 109 23.63 -1.21 -14.26
C LYS A 109 24.05 -0.45 -12.99
N PHE A 110 24.82 0.63 -13.15
CA PHE A 110 25.25 1.45 -12.02
C PHE A 110 24.05 2.16 -11.37
N GLY A 111 23.12 2.71 -12.17
CA GLY A 111 21.87 3.26 -11.66
C GLY A 111 21.04 2.22 -10.90
N GLY A 112 21.00 0.97 -11.41
CA GLY A 112 20.36 -0.15 -10.72
C GLY A 112 21.03 -0.49 -9.37
N LEU A 113 22.35 -0.54 -9.33
CA LEU A 113 23.12 -0.79 -8.11
C LEU A 113 22.90 0.31 -7.05
N LEU A 114 22.96 1.57 -7.48
CA LEU A 114 22.70 2.72 -6.59
C LEU A 114 21.28 2.70 -6.02
N ALA A 115 20.28 2.42 -6.85
CA ALA A 115 18.89 2.31 -6.40
C ALA A 115 18.69 1.16 -5.41
N ALA A 116 19.33 0.01 -5.64
CA ALA A 116 19.32 -1.10 -4.70
C ALA A 116 19.96 -0.72 -3.36
N LEU A 117 21.07 0.02 -3.38
CA LEU A 117 21.75 0.48 -2.17
C LEU A 117 20.88 1.47 -1.38
N ILE A 118 20.31 2.47 -2.06
CA ILE A 118 19.38 3.43 -1.43
C ILE A 118 18.19 2.69 -0.81
N SER A 119 17.63 1.72 -1.52
CA SER A 119 16.51 0.91 -1.01
C SER A 119 16.92 0.07 0.20
N ALA A 120 18.13 -0.52 0.19
CA ALA A 120 18.63 -1.34 1.29
C ALA A 120 18.88 -0.53 2.59
N LEU A 121 19.15 0.76 2.44
CA LEU A 121 19.37 1.69 3.56
C LEU A 121 18.11 2.46 3.96
N ASN A 122 16.95 2.16 3.37
CA ASN A 122 15.71 2.85 3.73
C ASN A 122 15.26 2.49 5.15
N PRO A 123 15.22 3.45 6.09
CA PRO A 123 14.83 3.18 7.48
C PRO A 123 13.41 2.62 7.59
N SER A 124 12.51 2.99 6.68
CA SER A 124 11.15 2.45 6.66
C SER A 124 11.12 0.93 6.49
N LEU A 125 12.05 0.33 5.72
CA LEU A 125 12.11 -1.14 5.60
C LEU A 125 12.33 -1.80 6.96
N PHE A 126 13.34 -1.37 7.72
CA PHE A 126 13.65 -1.94 9.03
C PHE A 126 12.49 -1.76 10.03
N LEU A 127 11.81 -0.61 9.98
CA LEU A 127 10.67 -0.33 10.84
C LEU A 127 9.46 -1.23 10.51
N TYR A 128 9.18 -1.43 9.21
CA TYR A 128 8.05 -2.27 8.80
C TYR A 128 8.37 -3.78 8.84
N GLU A 129 9.63 -4.19 8.90
CA GLU A 129 10.04 -5.56 9.23
C GLU A 129 9.63 -5.94 10.66
N ALA A 130 9.74 -4.98 11.58
CA ALA A 130 9.31 -5.12 12.98
C ALA A 130 7.83 -4.76 13.21
N TYR A 131 7.05 -4.47 12.18
CA TYR A 131 5.64 -4.13 12.29
C TYR A 131 4.77 -5.32 11.89
N PRO A 132 3.96 -5.90 12.80
CA PRO A 132 3.36 -7.21 12.63
C PRO A 132 2.11 -7.23 11.73
N LEU A 133 1.91 -6.23 10.90
CA LEU A 133 0.82 -6.21 9.92
C LEU A 133 1.32 -6.49 8.49
N TYR A 134 0.39 -6.75 7.61
CA TYR A 134 0.60 -7.06 6.18
C TYR A 134 1.31 -5.96 5.36
N THR A 135 1.71 -4.85 5.99
CA THR A 135 2.24 -3.69 5.27
C THR A 135 3.52 -4.03 4.49
N LEU A 136 4.49 -4.70 5.12
CA LEU A 136 5.70 -5.14 4.43
C LEU A 136 5.41 -6.20 3.37
N SER A 137 4.58 -7.20 3.69
CA SER A 137 4.20 -8.26 2.75
C SER A 137 3.52 -7.67 1.50
N ALA A 138 2.64 -6.68 1.66
CA ALA A 138 2.02 -5.99 0.53
C ALA A 138 3.03 -5.18 -0.29
N ALA A 139 3.98 -4.47 0.34
CA ALA A 139 5.06 -3.76 -0.35
C ALA A 139 5.97 -4.71 -1.14
N PHE A 140 6.29 -5.87 -0.55
CA PHE A 140 7.02 -6.94 -1.24
C PHE A 140 6.25 -7.43 -2.47
N LEU A 141 4.94 -7.73 -2.34
CA LEU A 141 4.11 -8.21 -3.45
C LEU A 141 3.99 -7.16 -4.57
N VAL A 142 3.80 -5.88 -4.23
CA VAL A 142 3.79 -4.78 -5.20
C VAL A 142 5.12 -4.74 -5.98
N THR A 143 6.24 -4.78 -5.29
CA THR A 143 7.57 -4.74 -5.91
C THR A 143 7.82 -5.99 -6.76
N ALA A 144 7.47 -7.17 -6.25
CA ALA A 144 7.64 -8.46 -6.93
C ALA A 144 6.79 -8.55 -8.20
N SER A 145 5.59 -7.93 -8.22
CA SER A 145 4.75 -7.89 -9.43
C SER A 145 5.47 -7.17 -10.57
N ILE A 146 6.06 -6.02 -10.31
CA ILE A 146 6.82 -5.25 -11.31
C ILE A 146 8.16 -5.92 -11.63
N PHE A 147 8.80 -6.58 -10.67
CA PHE A 147 9.99 -7.40 -10.90
C PHE A 147 9.69 -8.54 -11.90
N CYS A 148 8.55 -9.23 -11.79
CA CYS A 148 8.15 -10.25 -12.77
C CYS A 148 8.07 -9.68 -14.18
N LEU A 149 7.52 -8.47 -14.36
CA LEU A 149 7.51 -7.80 -15.66
C LEU A 149 8.92 -7.42 -16.14
N ALA A 150 9.79 -6.97 -15.23
CA ALA A 150 11.19 -6.67 -15.54
C ALA A 150 11.96 -7.91 -16.00
N MET A 151 11.66 -9.07 -15.44
CA MET A 151 12.23 -10.37 -15.84
C MET A 151 11.60 -10.93 -17.11
N PHE A 152 10.33 -10.63 -17.38
CA PHE A 152 9.66 -11.00 -18.62
C PHE A 152 10.26 -10.29 -19.85
N CYS A 153 10.63 -9.02 -19.74
CA CYS A 153 11.02 -8.16 -20.86
C CYS A 153 12.16 -8.73 -21.74
N PRO A 154 13.27 -9.29 -21.21
CA PRO A 154 14.37 -9.77 -22.05
C PRO A 154 14.04 -11.05 -22.82
N ASP A 155 13.45 -12.03 -22.13
CA ASP A 155 13.34 -13.40 -22.63
C ASP A 155 11.94 -13.74 -23.13
N ARG A 156 10.96 -12.88 -22.91
CA ARG A 156 9.53 -13.12 -23.22
C ARG A 156 8.99 -14.46 -22.69
N LYS A 157 9.58 -14.96 -21.58
CA LYS A 157 9.14 -16.21 -20.94
C LYS A 157 7.81 -15.98 -20.23
N THR A 158 6.75 -16.64 -20.72
CA THR A 158 5.38 -16.49 -20.19
C THR A 158 5.23 -16.88 -18.72
N GLY A 159 6.15 -17.69 -18.16
CA GLY A 159 6.17 -17.98 -16.72
C GLY A 159 6.24 -16.73 -15.83
N TRP A 160 6.94 -15.69 -16.29
CA TRP A 160 7.00 -14.43 -15.56
C TRP A 160 5.67 -13.65 -15.60
N LEU A 161 4.89 -13.76 -16.70
CA LEU A 161 3.53 -13.19 -16.75
C LEU A 161 2.58 -13.95 -15.82
N TYR A 162 2.73 -15.28 -15.70
CA TYR A 162 1.95 -16.05 -14.73
C TYR A 162 2.31 -15.63 -13.30
N GLY A 163 3.61 -15.49 -13.00
CA GLY A 163 4.08 -14.97 -11.71
C GLY A 163 3.51 -13.59 -11.41
N PHE A 164 3.52 -12.67 -12.39
CA PHE A 164 2.92 -11.34 -12.24
C PHE A 164 1.44 -11.41 -11.83
N VAL A 165 0.63 -12.22 -12.53
CA VAL A 165 -0.81 -12.35 -12.25
C VAL A 165 -1.05 -13.02 -10.90
N VAL A 166 -0.31 -14.07 -10.55
CA VAL A 166 -0.40 -14.75 -9.24
C VAL A 166 -0.09 -13.76 -8.12
N ILE A 167 0.99 -12.98 -8.23
CA ILE A 167 1.40 -12.01 -7.21
C ILE A 167 0.37 -10.89 -7.04
N VAL A 168 -0.23 -10.40 -8.14
CA VAL A 168 -1.31 -9.40 -8.03
C VAL A 168 -2.55 -9.98 -7.34
N ASN A 169 -2.92 -11.24 -7.59
CA ASN A 169 -4.03 -11.88 -6.87
C ASN A 169 -3.69 -12.09 -5.38
N LEU A 170 -2.47 -12.49 -5.04
CA LEU A 170 -2.02 -12.54 -3.64
C LEU A 170 -2.10 -11.16 -2.98
N LEU A 171 -1.76 -10.09 -3.70
CA LEU A 171 -1.87 -8.71 -3.21
C LEU A 171 -3.32 -8.32 -2.92
N ILE A 172 -4.27 -8.68 -3.80
CA ILE A 172 -5.72 -8.48 -3.59
C ILE A 172 -6.19 -9.22 -2.33
N LEU A 173 -5.72 -10.45 -2.15
CA LEU A 173 -6.04 -11.28 -0.99
C LEU A 173 -5.27 -10.90 0.29
N THR A 174 -4.30 -9.99 0.20
CA THR A 174 -3.52 -9.47 1.33
C THR A 174 -4.06 -8.14 1.85
N ARG A 175 -4.52 -7.26 0.95
CA ARG A 175 -4.92 -5.89 1.34
C ARG A 175 -6.12 -5.40 0.54
N SER A 176 -7.16 -4.97 1.27
CA SER A 176 -8.43 -4.48 0.70
C SER A 176 -8.31 -3.26 -0.21
N ALA A 177 -7.27 -2.43 -0.05
CA ALA A 177 -7.00 -1.30 -0.95
C ALA A 177 -6.73 -1.75 -2.40
N TYR A 178 -6.24 -2.98 -2.62
CA TYR A 178 -6.09 -3.58 -3.94
C TYR A 178 -7.36 -4.38 -4.28
N HIS A 179 -8.39 -3.67 -4.73
CA HIS A 179 -9.70 -4.25 -5.06
C HIS A 179 -9.67 -5.04 -6.37
N LEU A 180 -10.65 -5.95 -6.58
CA LEU A 180 -10.81 -6.72 -7.83
C LEU A 180 -10.78 -5.86 -9.11
N VAL A 181 -11.17 -4.58 -9.01
CA VAL A 181 -11.14 -3.63 -10.13
C VAL A 181 -9.76 -3.52 -10.79
N ILE A 182 -8.69 -3.77 -10.06
CA ILE A 182 -7.31 -3.76 -10.62
C ILE A 182 -7.12 -4.83 -11.69
N LEU A 183 -7.86 -5.94 -11.62
CA LEU A 183 -7.82 -7.02 -12.61
C LEU A 183 -8.30 -6.57 -13.99
N LEU A 184 -9.17 -5.54 -14.05
CA LEU A 184 -9.62 -4.93 -15.31
C LEU A 184 -8.46 -4.30 -16.11
N ALA A 185 -7.39 -3.90 -15.42
CA ALA A 185 -6.17 -3.42 -16.08
C ALA A 185 -5.13 -4.54 -16.24
N VAL A 186 -4.93 -5.37 -15.22
CA VAL A 186 -3.89 -6.40 -15.16
C VAL A 186 -4.10 -7.51 -16.17
N ILE A 187 -5.34 -8.04 -16.30
CA ILE A 187 -5.63 -9.16 -17.21
C ILE A 187 -5.44 -8.74 -18.68
N PRO A 188 -6.08 -7.67 -19.18
CA PRO A 188 -5.86 -7.22 -20.56
C PRO A 188 -4.39 -6.89 -20.84
N PHE A 189 -3.68 -6.31 -19.87
CA PHE A 189 -2.27 -6.00 -20.00
C PHE A 189 -1.41 -7.26 -20.15
N ALA A 190 -1.61 -8.28 -19.31
CA ALA A 190 -0.89 -9.54 -19.39
C ALA A 190 -1.17 -10.29 -20.72
N VAL A 191 -2.44 -10.30 -21.16
CA VAL A 191 -2.87 -10.90 -22.42
C VAL A 191 -2.26 -10.17 -23.63
N MET A 192 -2.20 -8.84 -23.59
CA MET A 192 -1.57 -8.01 -24.61
C MET A 192 -0.07 -8.33 -24.78
N LEU A 193 0.62 -8.60 -23.65
CA LEU A 193 2.06 -8.93 -23.66
C LEU A 193 2.36 -10.37 -24.12
N ALA A 194 1.37 -11.25 -24.12
CA ALA A 194 1.56 -12.69 -24.34
C ALA A 194 1.70 -13.12 -25.81
N ASP A 195 1.53 -12.20 -26.76
CA ASP A 195 1.62 -12.45 -28.22
C ASP A 195 0.81 -13.71 -28.65
N ALA A 196 1.46 -14.71 -29.28
CA ALA A 196 0.81 -15.94 -29.75
C ALA A 196 0.20 -16.82 -28.64
N LYS A 197 0.61 -16.62 -27.36
CA LYS A 197 0.14 -17.43 -26.22
C LYS A 197 -1.03 -16.75 -25.46
N ARG A 198 -1.66 -15.72 -26.02
CA ARG A 198 -2.69 -14.90 -25.37
C ARG A 198 -3.85 -15.70 -24.77
N PHE A 199 -4.37 -16.70 -25.46
CA PHE A 199 -5.47 -17.52 -24.92
C PHE A 199 -5.07 -18.34 -23.70
N ARG A 200 -3.85 -18.90 -23.71
CA ARG A 200 -3.31 -19.64 -22.57
C ARG A 200 -3.09 -18.72 -21.37
N VAL A 201 -2.54 -17.52 -21.61
CA VAL A 201 -2.38 -16.52 -20.55
C VAL A 201 -3.72 -16.07 -20.01
N LEU A 202 -4.71 -15.81 -20.86
CA LEU A 202 -6.08 -15.45 -20.43
C LEU A 202 -6.68 -16.57 -19.56
N ALA A 203 -6.60 -17.83 -19.97
CA ALA A 203 -7.14 -18.94 -19.19
C ALA A 203 -6.50 -19.03 -17.79
N ILE A 204 -5.18 -18.86 -17.69
CA ILE A 204 -4.46 -18.85 -16.41
C ILE A 204 -4.84 -17.62 -15.59
N CYS A 205 -4.96 -16.43 -16.22
CA CYS A 205 -5.43 -15.22 -15.53
C CYS A 205 -6.80 -15.45 -14.91
N LEU A 206 -7.76 -16.01 -15.66
CA LEU A 206 -9.11 -16.28 -15.17
C LEU A 206 -9.11 -17.33 -14.04
N LEU A 207 -8.34 -18.41 -14.20
CA LEU A 207 -8.21 -19.45 -13.16
C LEU A 207 -7.66 -18.89 -11.85
N VAL A 208 -6.55 -18.16 -11.91
CA VAL A 208 -5.90 -17.57 -10.71
C VAL A 208 -6.80 -16.50 -10.09
N SER A 209 -7.44 -15.66 -10.90
CA SER A 209 -8.36 -14.63 -10.42
C SER A 209 -9.62 -15.22 -9.80
N GLY A 210 -9.95 -16.46 -10.12
CA GLY A 210 -11.04 -17.21 -9.48
C GLY A 210 -10.90 -17.30 -7.95
N CYS A 211 -9.67 -17.37 -7.42
CA CYS A 211 -9.44 -17.34 -5.98
C CYS A 211 -9.84 -16.00 -5.33
N SER A 212 -9.44 -14.89 -5.97
CA SER A 212 -9.80 -13.55 -5.48
C SER A 212 -11.30 -13.27 -5.63
N VAL A 213 -11.89 -13.64 -6.76
CA VAL A 213 -13.34 -13.54 -6.99
C VAL A 213 -14.11 -14.44 -6.01
N GLY A 214 -13.61 -15.66 -5.78
CA GLY A 214 -14.20 -16.60 -4.81
C GLY A 214 -14.26 -16.02 -3.40
N TRP A 215 -13.24 -15.27 -2.96
CA TRP A 215 -13.27 -14.58 -1.67
C TRP A 215 -14.40 -13.54 -1.59
N TYR A 216 -14.58 -12.73 -2.64
CA TYR A 216 -15.67 -11.76 -2.71
C TYR A 216 -17.05 -12.43 -2.80
N ALA A 217 -17.15 -13.51 -3.56
CA ALA A 217 -18.37 -14.31 -3.67
C ALA A 217 -18.72 -14.96 -2.32
N LYS A 218 -17.73 -15.49 -1.59
CA LYS A 218 -17.91 -16.01 -0.22
C LYS A 218 -18.49 -14.95 0.70
N ASN A 219 -17.95 -13.73 0.69
CA ASN A 219 -18.46 -12.64 1.52
C ASN A 219 -19.88 -12.24 1.10
N TYR A 220 -20.18 -12.23 -0.20
CA TYR A 220 -21.54 -11.94 -0.67
C TYR A 220 -22.55 -12.99 -0.23
N VAL A 221 -22.24 -14.28 -0.41
CA VAL A 221 -23.16 -15.37 -0.09
C VAL A 221 -23.35 -15.50 1.43
N LYS A 222 -22.29 -15.30 2.21
CA LYS A 222 -22.32 -15.54 3.66
C LYS A 222 -22.74 -14.31 4.45
N PHE A 223 -22.34 -13.12 4.02
CA PHE A 223 -22.46 -11.88 4.80
C PHE A 223 -23.23 -10.76 4.07
N GLY A 224 -23.73 -11.02 2.87
CA GLY A 224 -24.56 -10.07 2.13
C GLY A 224 -23.82 -8.87 1.53
N PHE A 225 -22.47 -8.83 1.53
CA PHE A 225 -21.71 -7.76 0.90
C PHE A 225 -20.65 -8.28 -0.08
N PHE A 226 -20.51 -7.61 -1.23
CA PHE A 226 -19.52 -7.93 -2.25
C PHE A 226 -18.25 -7.09 -2.06
N GLY A 227 -17.32 -7.60 -1.25
CA GLY A 227 -16.09 -6.90 -0.90
C GLY A 227 -15.05 -7.81 -0.23
N SER A 228 -13.83 -7.34 -0.09
CA SER A 228 -12.77 -8.05 0.62
C SER A 228 -12.70 -7.71 2.11
N SER A 229 -13.39 -6.64 2.54
CA SER A 229 -13.42 -6.14 3.92
C SER A 229 -14.76 -5.49 4.21
N SER A 230 -15.32 -5.77 5.37
CA SER A 230 -16.55 -5.13 5.87
C SER A 230 -16.37 -3.65 6.27
N TRP A 231 -15.15 -3.15 6.41
CA TRP A 231 -14.84 -1.82 7.00
C TRP A 231 -14.91 -0.63 6.02
N ALA A 232 -15.25 -0.87 4.76
CA ALA A 232 -15.17 0.16 3.71
C ALA A 232 -15.94 1.45 4.06
N GLY A 233 -17.12 1.33 4.67
CA GLY A 233 -17.92 2.49 5.07
C GLY A 233 -17.31 3.30 6.19
N GLN A 234 -16.75 2.63 7.21
CA GLN A 234 -16.06 3.31 8.32
C GLN A 234 -14.80 4.05 7.83
N GLY A 235 -14.02 3.44 6.92
CA GLY A 235 -12.89 4.10 6.27
C GLY A 235 -13.34 5.34 5.49
N LEU A 236 -14.39 5.23 4.69
CA LEU A 236 -14.91 6.35 3.91
C LEU A 236 -15.45 7.48 4.80
N TRP A 237 -16.12 7.15 5.92
CA TRP A 237 -16.56 8.15 6.89
C TRP A 237 -15.39 8.91 7.52
N ARG A 238 -14.27 8.25 7.73
CA ARG A 238 -13.06 8.86 8.30
C ARG A 238 -12.54 10.05 7.49
N ILE A 239 -12.66 9.99 6.16
CA ILE A 239 -12.24 11.08 5.28
C ILE A 239 -13.37 12.09 5.01
N THR A 240 -14.64 11.69 5.11
CA THR A 240 -15.77 12.57 4.77
C THR A 240 -16.28 13.41 5.93
N GLY A 241 -16.63 12.79 7.07
CA GLY A 241 -17.42 13.44 8.10
C GLY A 241 -16.91 13.31 9.54
N LYS A 242 -15.85 12.53 9.78
CA LYS A 242 -15.34 12.29 11.12
C LYS A 242 -15.04 13.60 11.89
N ASP A 243 -14.40 14.57 11.24
CA ASP A 243 -13.89 15.79 11.85
C ASP A 243 -14.91 16.94 11.90
N TYR A 244 -16.17 16.70 11.52
CA TYR A 244 -17.22 17.71 11.69
C TYR A 244 -17.49 18.00 13.15
N SER A 245 -17.80 19.27 13.46
CA SER A 245 -18.27 19.68 14.79
C SER A 245 -19.58 18.96 15.15
N LEU A 246 -19.88 18.89 16.45
CA LEU A 246 -21.12 18.30 16.95
C LEU A 246 -22.34 19.00 16.36
N ASP A 247 -22.33 20.35 16.29
CA ASP A 247 -23.43 21.15 15.70
C ASP A 247 -23.65 20.81 14.23
N ARG A 248 -22.55 20.66 13.45
CA ARG A 248 -22.66 20.27 12.04
C ARG A 248 -23.21 18.85 11.88
N LYS A 249 -22.81 17.92 12.73
CA LYS A 249 -23.36 16.55 12.74
C LYS A 249 -24.83 16.54 13.12
N ALA A 250 -25.25 17.36 14.09
CA ALA A 250 -26.64 17.50 14.48
C ALA A 250 -27.52 18.07 13.34
N ASP A 251 -27.05 19.10 12.63
CA ASP A 251 -27.71 19.64 11.43
C ASP A 251 -27.86 18.57 10.34
N LEU A 252 -26.78 17.85 10.02
CA LEU A 252 -26.81 16.80 9.00
C LEU A 252 -27.73 15.64 9.39
N LEU A 253 -27.80 15.29 10.67
CA LEU A 253 -28.70 14.27 11.21
C LEU A 253 -30.16 14.73 11.09
N ALA A 254 -30.45 15.97 11.51
CA ALA A 254 -31.81 16.53 11.42
C ALA A 254 -32.34 16.60 9.97
N ARG A 255 -31.44 16.80 8.99
CA ARG A 255 -31.74 16.79 7.57
C ARG A 255 -31.76 15.37 6.94
N GLY A 256 -31.48 14.33 7.71
CA GLY A 256 -31.41 12.95 7.23
C GLY A 256 -30.25 12.65 6.27
N VAL A 257 -29.21 13.49 6.27
CA VAL A 257 -28.01 13.30 5.43
C VAL A 257 -27.10 12.23 6.01
N ILE A 258 -27.04 12.14 7.34
CA ILE A 258 -26.27 11.12 8.05
C ILE A 258 -27.15 10.32 9.00
N GLU A 259 -26.71 9.12 9.34
CA GLU A 259 -27.41 8.23 10.27
C GLU A 259 -26.97 8.49 11.74
N PRO A 260 -27.81 8.11 12.73
CA PRO A 260 -27.54 8.39 14.14
C PRO A 260 -26.20 7.85 14.65
N ALA A 261 -25.79 6.66 14.21
CA ALA A 261 -24.52 6.07 14.58
C ALA A 261 -23.33 6.92 14.12
N ALA A 262 -23.37 7.42 12.89
CA ALA A 262 -22.30 8.26 12.32
C ALA A 262 -22.22 9.65 12.99
N ALA A 263 -23.35 10.16 13.53
CA ALA A 263 -23.37 11.41 14.29
C ALA A 263 -22.72 11.26 15.67
N ASN A 264 -23.04 10.18 16.38
CA ASN A 264 -22.83 10.08 17.83
C ASN A 264 -21.68 9.14 18.24
N VAL A 265 -21.26 8.20 17.38
CA VAL A 265 -20.21 7.25 17.71
C VAL A 265 -19.00 7.50 16.82
N HIS A 266 -17.79 7.33 17.38
CA HIS A 266 -16.57 7.44 16.61
C HIS A 266 -16.42 6.22 15.68
N PRO A 267 -16.06 6.39 14.39
CA PRO A 267 -15.78 5.26 13.51
C PRO A 267 -14.65 4.39 14.11
N PHE A 268 -14.71 3.10 13.91
CA PHE A 268 -13.80 2.14 14.53
C PHE A 268 -13.91 2.05 16.07
N THR A 269 -15.09 2.34 16.61
CA THR A 269 -15.47 1.90 17.96
C THR A 269 -15.86 0.41 17.89
N PRO A 270 -15.46 -0.44 18.85
CA PRO A 270 -15.92 -1.82 18.95
C PRO A 270 -17.45 -1.94 19.02
N PRO A 271 -18.04 -3.09 18.67
CA PRO A 271 -19.49 -3.31 18.66
C PRO A 271 -20.19 -2.94 19.97
N SER A 272 -19.56 -3.16 21.13
CA SER A 272 -20.06 -2.77 22.45
C SER A 272 -20.41 -1.27 22.57
N GLY A 273 -19.79 -0.41 21.77
CA GLY A 273 -20.11 1.02 21.72
C GLY A 273 -21.39 1.38 20.94
N TYR A 274 -22.07 0.39 20.34
CA TYR A 274 -23.28 0.59 19.53
C TYR A 274 -24.53 -0.08 20.12
N THR A 275 -24.49 -0.56 21.34
CA THR A 275 -25.58 -1.31 21.98
C THR A 275 -26.90 -0.56 22.09
N GLN A 276 -26.89 0.79 22.03
CA GLN A 276 -28.08 1.63 22.00
C GLN A 276 -28.85 1.55 20.65
N TYR A 277 -28.22 1.01 19.59
CA TYR A 277 -28.82 0.87 18.27
C TYR A 277 -29.23 -0.59 18.06
N LYS A 278 -30.54 -0.88 18.09
CA LYS A 278 -31.07 -2.26 18.04
C LYS A 278 -30.67 -3.01 16.76
N GLU A 279 -30.50 -2.30 15.65
CA GLU A 279 -30.08 -2.81 14.35
C GLU A 279 -28.63 -3.34 14.32
N PHE A 280 -27.85 -3.08 15.37
CA PHE A 280 -26.45 -3.53 15.49
C PHE A 280 -26.26 -4.53 16.65
N ASN A 281 -27.31 -5.22 17.06
CA ASN A 281 -27.29 -6.18 18.17
C ASN A 281 -27.60 -7.62 17.70
N GLU A 282 -27.14 -7.99 16.50
CA GLU A 282 -27.24 -9.35 16.02
C GLU A 282 -26.25 -10.26 16.77
N THR A 283 -26.67 -11.48 17.07
CA THR A 283 -25.82 -12.53 17.65
C THR A 283 -25.64 -13.68 16.68
N SER A 284 -24.43 -14.22 16.60
CA SER A 284 -24.09 -15.38 15.78
C SER A 284 -23.83 -16.59 16.67
N GLU A 285 -24.09 -17.79 16.18
CA GLU A 285 -23.68 -19.04 16.85
C GLU A 285 -22.17 -19.32 16.70
N ILE A 286 -21.47 -18.51 15.90
CA ILE A 286 -20.05 -18.68 15.58
C ILE A 286 -19.22 -17.71 16.42
N ASP A 287 -18.40 -18.22 17.33
CA ASP A 287 -17.64 -17.45 18.32
C ASP A 287 -16.84 -16.27 17.72
N VAL A 288 -16.11 -16.50 16.63
CA VAL A 288 -15.30 -15.45 16.00
C VAL A 288 -16.11 -14.30 15.37
N LEU A 289 -17.44 -14.43 15.30
CA LEU A 289 -18.38 -13.41 14.85
C LEU A 289 -19.10 -12.70 16.00
N ASN A 290 -18.91 -13.14 17.25
CA ASN A 290 -19.52 -12.55 18.45
C ASN A 290 -18.52 -11.74 19.30
N ASN A 291 -17.22 -11.85 19.03
CA ASN A 291 -16.21 -11.13 19.78
C ASN A 291 -16.43 -9.62 19.67
N ASP A 292 -16.09 -8.87 20.73
CA ASP A 292 -16.09 -7.40 20.70
C ASP A 292 -14.88 -6.86 19.92
N ASP A 293 -14.70 -7.36 18.71
CA ASP A 293 -13.64 -7.01 17.76
C ASP A 293 -14.22 -6.64 16.38
N PHE A 294 -13.35 -6.27 15.47
CA PHE A 294 -13.75 -5.79 14.16
C PHE A 294 -14.11 -6.89 13.14
N ASN A 295 -14.12 -8.16 13.55
CA ASN A 295 -14.70 -9.27 12.78
C ASN A 295 -16.14 -9.63 13.21
N ASN A 296 -16.66 -8.96 14.22
CA ASN A 296 -18.02 -9.13 14.69
C ASN A 296 -19.04 -8.94 13.55
N ILE A 297 -20.11 -9.74 13.57
CA ILE A 297 -21.16 -9.70 12.55
C ILE A 297 -21.80 -8.32 12.41
N ASN A 298 -21.95 -7.59 13.52
CA ASN A 298 -22.56 -6.27 13.57
C ASN A 298 -21.74 -5.19 12.85
N ILE A 299 -20.41 -5.39 12.72
CA ILE A 299 -19.55 -4.44 11.99
C ILE A 299 -20.00 -4.26 10.54
N ILE A 300 -20.63 -5.26 9.94
CA ILE A 300 -21.14 -5.18 8.56
C ILE A 300 -22.24 -4.11 8.48
N ALA A 301 -23.26 -4.20 9.33
CA ALA A 301 -24.37 -3.22 9.37
C ALA A 301 -23.88 -1.83 9.80
N ILE A 302 -23.01 -1.76 10.82
CA ILE A 302 -22.36 -0.53 11.29
C ILE A 302 -21.61 0.14 10.12
N SER A 303 -20.77 -0.60 9.41
CA SER A 303 -20.01 -0.04 8.30
C SER A 303 -20.88 0.42 7.14
N GLN A 304 -21.97 -0.29 6.85
CA GLN A 304 -22.94 0.14 5.83
C GLN A 304 -23.61 1.47 6.23
N SER A 305 -23.98 1.64 7.51
CA SER A 305 -24.51 2.89 8.06
C SER A 305 -23.53 4.05 7.86
N TYR A 306 -22.26 3.87 8.21
CA TYR A 306 -21.23 4.87 7.96
C TYR A 306 -21.01 5.14 6.47
N GLY A 307 -21.10 4.12 5.63
CA GLY A 307 -20.98 4.24 4.17
C GLY A 307 -22.08 5.09 3.56
N ARG A 308 -23.35 4.87 3.97
CA ARG A 308 -24.49 5.71 3.53
C ARG A 308 -24.32 7.16 3.98
N SER A 309 -23.93 7.37 5.23
CA SER A 309 -23.64 8.69 5.79
C SER A 309 -22.49 9.40 5.06
N ALA A 310 -21.41 8.68 4.74
CA ALA A 310 -20.29 9.22 3.99
C ALA A 310 -20.71 9.67 2.58
N LEU A 311 -21.47 8.87 1.87
CA LEU A 311 -22.02 9.23 0.55
C LEU A 311 -23.00 10.40 0.62
N GLY A 312 -23.82 10.48 1.67
CA GLY A 312 -24.68 11.62 1.95
C GLY A 312 -23.88 12.91 2.06
N VAL A 313 -22.84 12.91 2.91
CA VAL A 313 -21.97 14.07 3.10
C VAL A 313 -21.21 14.44 1.83
N MET A 314 -20.70 13.46 1.06
CA MET A 314 -20.01 13.76 -0.20
C MET A 314 -20.91 14.47 -1.21
N ARG A 315 -22.23 14.22 -1.18
CA ARG A 315 -23.21 14.91 -2.03
C ARG A 315 -23.59 16.29 -1.48
N ASP A 316 -23.70 16.41 -0.16
CA ASP A 316 -24.09 17.66 0.54
C ASP A 316 -22.95 18.68 0.54
N ASP A 317 -21.73 18.24 0.83
CA ASP A 317 -20.53 19.10 0.92
C ASP A 317 -19.30 18.48 0.21
N PRO A 318 -19.31 18.42 -1.11
CA PRO A 318 -18.17 17.87 -1.88
C PRO A 318 -16.89 18.68 -1.69
N LYS A 319 -16.98 19.98 -1.38
CA LYS A 319 -15.82 20.85 -1.16
C LYS A 319 -14.99 20.41 0.05
N THR A 320 -15.65 20.09 1.15
CA THR A 320 -14.96 19.56 2.37
C THR A 320 -14.34 18.19 2.09
N TYR A 321 -15.02 17.32 1.35
CA TYR A 321 -14.43 16.05 0.94
C TYR A 321 -13.12 16.23 0.15
N PHE A 322 -13.12 17.07 -0.90
CA PHE A 322 -11.90 17.32 -1.69
C PHE A 322 -10.80 18.04 -0.88
N LYS A 323 -11.16 18.92 0.07
CA LYS A 323 -10.21 19.47 1.03
C LYS A 323 -9.52 18.37 1.84
N ASN A 324 -10.29 17.38 2.31
CA ASN A 324 -9.77 16.25 3.07
C ASN A 324 -8.95 15.29 2.21
N VAL A 325 -9.30 15.09 0.93
CA VAL A 325 -8.44 14.39 -0.03
C VAL A 325 -7.07 15.08 -0.16
N GLY A 326 -7.05 16.42 -0.22
CA GLY A 326 -5.80 17.20 -0.19
C GLY A 326 -4.99 17.00 1.10
N ARG A 327 -5.67 16.92 2.27
CA ARG A 327 -5.02 16.59 3.56
C ARG A 327 -4.46 15.17 3.56
N ALA A 328 -5.22 14.20 3.03
CA ALA A 328 -4.78 12.82 2.89
C ALA A 328 -3.55 12.70 1.97
N TYR A 329 -3.52 13.46 0.86
CA TYR A 329 -2.36 13.52 -0.03
C TYR A 329 -1.12 14.12 0.66
N ARG A 330 -1.28 15.16 1.48
CA ARG A 330 -0.17 15.69 2.29
C ARG A 330 0.38 14.62 3.24
N ALA A 331 -0.51 13.94 3.99
CA ALA A 331 -0.14 12.86 4.89
C ALA A 331 0.51 11.67 4.14
N PHE A 332 0.09 11.39 2.89
CA PHE A 332 0.71 10.40 2.02
C PHE A 332 2.16 10.74 1.67
N CYS A 333 2.48 12.02 1.50
CA CYS A 333 3.83 12.46 1.15
C CYS A 333 4.80 12.50 2.34
N VAL A 334 4.34 12.41 3.59
CA VAL A 334 5.18 12.34 4.79
C VAL A 334 6.08 11.08 4.74
N PRO A 335 7.35 11.12 5.22
CA PRO A 335 8.19 9.93 5.30
C PRO A 335 7.49 8.75 5.97
N SER A 336 7.59 7.55 5.38
CA SER A 336 6.88 6.36 5.88
C SER A 336 7.38 5.93 7.27
N SER A 337 8.63 6.28 7.61
CA SER A 337 9.24 6.10 8.95
C SER A 337 8.56 6.92 10.05
N GLN A 338 7.82 7.97 9.71
CA GLN A 338 7.13 8.85 10.66
C GLN A 338 5.69 8.38 10.98
N TYR A 339 5.32 7.16 10.59
CA TYR A 339 4.04 6.58 10.98
C TYR A 339 4.00 6.31 12.49
N LEU A 340 2.94 6.78 13.16
CA LEU A 340 2.82 6.75 14.62
C LEU A 340 3.04 5.35 15.22
N GLN A 341 2.53 4.31 14.58
CA GLN A 341 2.62 2.94 15.10
C GLN A 341 4.03 2.34 15.08
N VAL A 342 4.96 2.91 14.31
CA VAL A 342 6.38 2.50 14.29
C VAL A 342 7.29 3.48 15.04
N SER A 343 6.73 4.52 15.68
CA SER A 343 7.48 5.61 16.29
C SER A 343 8.43 5.17 17.40
N GLU A 344 8.07 4.14 18.18
CA GLU A 344 8.93 3.59 19.23
C GLU A 344 10.25 3.03 18.66
N ASN A 345 10.14 2.23 17.61
CA ASN A 345 11.31 1.70 16.90
C ASN A 345 12.05 2.80 16.12
N ALA A 346 11.32 3.78 15.55
CA ALA A 346 11.93 4.91 14.86
C ALA A 346 12.81 5.75 15.79
N ALA A 347 12.39 5.94 17.05
CA ALA A 347 13.19 6.63 18.06
C ALA A 347 14.54 5.94 18.32
N LYS A 348 14.59 4.60 18.27
CA LYS A 348 15.82 3.81 18.45
C LYS A 348 16.82 3.96 17.29
N MET A 349 16.35 4.36 16.10
CA MET A 349 17.18 4.58 14.90
C MET A 349 17.09 6.02 14.36
N SER A 350 16.82 6.98 15.25
CA SER A 350 16.54 8.38 14.91
C SER A 350 17.63 9.05 14.07
N GLY A 351 18.92 8.76 14.33
CA GLY A 351 20.03 9.30 13.54
C GLY A 351 20.03 8.81 12.09
N HIS A 352 19.75 7.53 11.86
CA HIS A 352 19.64 6.97 10.52
C HIS A 352 18.42 7.53 9.78
N GLU A 353 17.26 7.57 10.44
CA GLU A 353 16.03 8.14 9.90
C GLU A 353 16.24 9.61 9.54
N TRP A 354 16.83 10.39 10.44
CA TRP A 354 17.10 11.81 10.23
C TRP A 354 17.95 12.05 8.98
N VAL A 355 19.07 11.33 8.82
CA VAL A 355 19.96 11.47 7.64
C VAL A 355 19.22 11.11 6.36
N PHE A 356 18.49 9.98 6.35
CA PHE A 356 17.80 9.49 5.17
C PHE A 356 16.67 10.45 4.74
N SER A 357 15.83 10.89 5.68
CA SER A 357 14.70 11.78 5.40
C SER A 357 15.16 13.18 5.00
N ARG A 358 16.16 13.74 5.68
CA ARG A 358 16.67 15.08 5.33
C ARG A 358 17.38 15.12 4.00
N ILE A 359 18.25 14.15 3.73
CA ILE A 359 19.09 14.19 2.51
C ILE A 359 18.34 13.58 1.33
N LEU A 360 17.92 12.32 1.41
CA LEU A 360 17.37 11.60 0.26
C LEU A 360 15.91 11.94 -0.04
N GLN A 361 15.10 12.24 0.98
CA GLN A 361 13.71 12.68 0.77
C GLN A 361 13.56 14.21 0.70
N GLY A 362 14.65 14.94 0.87
CA GLY A 362 14.69 16.39 0.71
C GLY A 362 13.91 17.19 1.76
N GLN A 363 13.74 16.64 2.95
CA GLN A 363 13.01 17.29 4.04
C GLN A 363 13.64 18.64 4.41
N TRP A 364 14.98 18.76 4.39
CA TRP A 364 15.68 20.02 4.67
C TRP A 364 15.24 21.16 3.77
N LEU A 365 15.01 20.89 2.48
CA LEU A 365 14.57 21.91 1.53
C LEU A 365 13.11 22.32 1.81
N CYS A 366 12.26 21.35 2.15
CA CYS A 366 10.87 21.63 2.50
C CYS A 366 10.77 22.49 3.77
N GLU A 367 11.60 22.20 4.78
CA GLU A 367 11.68 22.99 6.01
C GLU A 367 12.22 24.41 5.74
N TYR A 368 13.22 24.55 4.86
CA TYR A 368 13.73 25.85 4.43
C TYR A 368 12.65 26.69 3.75
N LEU A 369 11.97 26.12 2.77
CA LEU A 369 10.87 26.80 2.05
C LEU A 369 9.71 27.19 2.96
N ALA A 370 9.39 26.36 3.97
CA ALA A 370 8.34 26.64 4.94
C ALA A 370 8.69 27.83 5.87
N ARG A 371 9.96 27.98 6.23
CA ARG A 371 10.43 29.11 7.08
C ARG A 371 10.32 30.47 6.38
N GLU A 372 10.53 30.50 5.07
CA GLU A 372 10.46 31.74 4.29
C GLU A 372 9.02 32.21 4.01
N THR A 373 8.02 31.34 4.17
CA THR A 373 6.62 31.66 3.85
C THR A 373 5.80 32.19 5.02
N ASP A 374 6.38 32.33 6.21
CA ASP A 374 5.74 32.85 7.45
C ASP A 374 4.40 32.15 7.83
N VAL A 375 4.16 30.97 7.27
CA VAL A 375 2.93 30.18 7.50
C VAL A 375 3.16 29.22 8.65
N THR A 376 2.87 29.67 9.87
CA THR A 376 2.99 28.85 11.09
C THR A 376 2.14 27.58 11.06
N GLU A 377 1.03 27.54 10.31
CA GLU A 377 0.26 26.34 9.98
C GLU A 377 0.84 25.56 8.77
N GLY A 378 1.75 26.14 8.03
CA GLY A 378 2.32 25.58 6.80
C GLY A 378 3.52 24.66 7.01
N ALA A 379 4.16 24.70 8.18
CA ALA A 379 5.34 23.86 8.48
C ALA A 379 5.03 22.34 8.39
N ASP A 380 3.77 21.95 8.60
CA ASP A 380 3.31 20.57 8.42
C ASP A 380 3.00 20.19 6.96
N ILE A 381 3.02 21.15 6.03
CA ILE A 381 2.54 20.95 4.65
C ILE A 381 3.60 20.27 3.78
N PHE A 382 4.90 20.57 4.00
CA PHE A 382 5.99 20.18 3.11
C PHE A 382 7.04 19.34 3.82
N ARG A 383 6.72 18.10 4.17
CA ARG A 383 7.67 17.19 4.83
C ARG A 383 8.51 16.33 3.88
N SER A 384 8.28 16.44 2.56
CA SER A 384 9.06 15.70 1.56
C SER A 384 8.90 16.30 0.16
N LEU A 385 9.98 16.30 -0.62
CA LEU A 385 9.95 16.66 -2.06
C LEU A 385 8.98 15.81 -2.88
N LEU A 386 8.59 14.65 -2.39
CA LEU A 386 7.61 13.77 -3.03
C LEU A 386 6.28 14.49 -3.30
N PHE A 387 5.89 15.43 -2.44
CA PHE A 387 4.68 16.24 -2.63
C PHE A 387 4.63 16.90 -4.00
N PHE A 388 5.76 17.40 -4.51
CA PHE A 388 5.87 18.03 -5.82
C PHE A 388 6.25 17.04 -6.93
N ILE A 389 7.16 16.11 -6.63
CA ILE A 389 7.69 15.17 -7.63
C ILE A 389 6.62 14.21 -8.11
N LEU A 390 5.77 13.70 -7.23
CA LEU A 390 4.79 12.67 -7.57
C LEU A 390 3.74 13.15 -8.59
N PRO A 391 3.06 14.30 -8.43
CA PRO A 391 2.16 14.83 -9.44
C PRO A 391 2.87 15.15 -10.77
N LEU A 392 4.08 15.72 -10.71
CA LEU A 392 4.87 16.02 -11.90
C LEU A 392 5.28 14.75 -12.66
N MET A 393 5.63 13.68 -11.94
CA MET A 393 5.97 12.40 -12.53
C MET A 393 4.75 11.77 -13.21
N ILE A 394 3.59 11.75 -12.55
CA ILE A 394 2.34 11.20 -13.08
C ILE A 394 1.89 12.01 -14.31
N LEU A 395 1.83 13.34 -14.18
CA LEU A 395 1.42 14.25 -15.25
C LEU A 395 2.40 14.19 -16.43
N GLY A 396 3.70 14.24 -16.16
CA GLY A 396 4.75 14.15 -17.18
C GLY A 396 4.69 12.85 -17.97
N TYR A 397 4.48 11.72 -17.29
CA TYR A 397 4.27 10.43 -17.94
C TYR A 397 3.01 10.44 -18.81
N PHE A 398 1.89 10.91 -18.27
CA PHE A 398 0.63 10.99 -19.00
C PHE A 398 0.73 11.89 -20.23
N VAL A 399 1.20 13.14 -20.08
CA VAL A 399 1.37 14.10 -21.19
C VAL A 399 2.32 13.56 -22.27
N SER A 400 3.45 12.95 -21.85
CA SER A 400 4.38 12.30 -22.79
C SER A 400 3.70 11.15 -23.54
N SER A 401 2.86 10.38 -22.87
CA SER A 401 2.12 9.27 -23.47
C SER A 401 1.06 9.77 -24.46
N VAL A 402 0.29 10.79 -24.08
CA VAL A 402 -0.70 11.43 -24.97
C VAL A 402 -0.04 12.06 -26.20
N ARG A 403 1.08 12.77 -26.03
CA ARG A 403 1.84 13.33 -27.16
C ARG A 403 2.31 12.28 -28.15
N ARG A 404 2.69 11.07 -27.67
CA ARG A 404 3.18 9.98 -28.52
C ARG A 404 2.05 9.18 -29.18
N CYS A 405 0.94 8.97 -28.49
CA CYS A 405 -0.12 8.05 -28.88
C CYS A 405 -1.38 8.76 -29.36
N GLY A 406 -1.57 10.03 -29.01
CA GLY A 406 -2.84 10.72 -29.18
C GLY A 406 -3.96 9.96 -28.46
N ILE A 407 -5.16 9.97 -29.03
CA ILE A 407 -6.33 9.24 -28.52
C ILE A 407 -6.45 7.81 -29.12
N ARG A 408 -5.44 7.32 -29.85
CA ARG A 408 -5.50 6.04 -30.57
C ARG A 408 -5.20 4.84 -29.64
N PRO A 409 -6.16 3.95 -29.31
CA PRO A 409 -5.96 2.83 -28.39
C PRO A 409 -4.83 1.89 -28.81
N ARG A 410 -4.68 1.61 -30.12
CA ARG A 410 -3.60 0.76 -30.65
C ARG A 410 -2.21 1.34 -30.42
N ALA A 411 -2.06 2.69 -30.44
CA ALA A 411 -0.78 3.34 -30.15
C ALA A 411 -0.41 3.23 -28.69
N TRP A 412 -1.40 3.34 -27.78
CA TRP A 412 -1.22 3.08 -26.35
C TRP A 412 -0.79 1.65 -26.09
N GLY A 413 -1.46 0.66 -26.69
CA GLY A 413 -1.04 -0.74 -26.58
C GLY A 413 0.40 -0.98 -27.02
N LYS A 414 0.81 -0.40 -28.16
CA LYS A 414 2.21 -0.50 -28.63
C LYS A 414 3.20 0.17 -27.67
N MET A 415 2.86 1.33 -27.12
CA MET A 415 3.72 2.02 -26.13
C MET A 415 3.87 1.18 -24.86
N MET A 416 2.79 0.67 -24.30
CA MET A 416 2.80 -0.17 -23.11
C MET A 416 3.57 -1.48 -23.34
N SER A 417 3.47 -2.10 -24.54
CA SER A 417 4.22 -3.30 -24.89
C SER A 417 5.73 -3.04 -25.05
N ARG A 418 6.13 -1.82 -25.41
CA ARG A 418 7.55 -1.44 -25.52
C ARG A 418 8.23 -1.18 -24.18
N ASP A 419 7.49 -0.65 -23.21
CA ASP A 419 7.98 -0.34 -21.86
C ASP A 419 6.97 -0.78 -20.79
N PRO A 420 6.73 -2.11 -20.68
CA PRO A 420 5.68 -2.64 -19.79
C PRO A 420 6.00 -2.43 -18.31
N VAL A 421 7.28 -2.37 -17.95
CA VAL A 421 7.73 -2.15 -16.57
C VAL A 421 7.32 -0.77 -16.10
N THR A 422 7.69 0.28 -16.84
CA THR A 422 7.32 1.66 -16.49
C THR A 422 5.81 1.87 -16.54
N ALA A 423 5.13 1.32 -17.57
CA ALA A 423 3.68 1.49 -17.73
C ALA A 423 2.89 0.93 -16.54
N MET A 424 3.18 -0.31 -16.13
CA MET A 424 2.48 -0.94 -15.01
C MET A 424 2.91 -0.34 -13.65
N ALA A 425 4.18 0.01 -13.48
CA ALA A 425 4.63 0.69 -12.26
C ALA A 425 3.93 2.04 -12.08
N MET A 426 3.81 2.84 -13.13
CA MET A 426 3.07 4.12 -13.11
C MET A 426 1.58 3.92 -12.84
N PHE A 427 0.97 2.87 -13.41
CA PHE A 427 -0.41 2.51 -13.10
C PHE A 427 -0.59 2.17 -11.62
N LEU A 428 0.28 1.33 -11.03
CA LEU A 428 0.20 0.97 -9.61
C LEU A 428 0.45 2.17 -8.70
N ILE A 429 1.38 3.06 -9.05
CA ILE A 429 1.63 4.30 -8.31
C ILE A 429 0.36 5.17 -8.33
N PHE A 430 -0.21 5.42 -9.51
CA PHE A 430 -1.43 6.22 -9.63
C PHE A 430 -2.60 5.59 -8.88
N TYR A 431 -2.85 4.29 -9.11
CA TYR A 431 -3.94 3.54 -8.46
C TYR A 431 -3.84 3.61 -6.93
N SER A 432 -2.66 3.27 -6.39
CA SER A 432 -2.46 3.25 -4.93
C SER A 432 -2.58 4.64 -4.32
N THR A 433 -2.01 5.67 -4.96
CA THR A 433 -2.12 7.06 -4.50
C THR A 433 -3.59 7.51 -4.51
N ALA A 434 -4.32 7.28 -5.61
CA ALA A 434 -5.72 7.66 -5.74
C ALA A 434 -6.59 6.96 -4.69
N VAL A 435 -6.52 5.63 -4.60
CA VAL A 435 -7.34 4.87 -3.64
C VAL A 435 -7.04 5.27 -2.21
N CYS A 436 -5.75 5.37 -1.84
CA CYS A 436 -5.37 5.70 -0.47
C CYS A 436 -5.73 7.14 -0.08
N CYS A 437 -5.64 8.10 -1.00
CA CYS A 437 -5.97 9.49 -0.70
C CYS A 437 -7.47 9.81 -0.79
N MET A 438 -8.24 9.04 -1.57
CA MET A 438 -9.68 9.25 -1.72
C MET A 438 -10.54 8.48 -0.73
N ALA A 439 -10.00 7.39 -0.14
CA ALA A 439 -10.77 6.51 0.73
C ALA A 439 -10.32 6.51 2.20
N GLU A 440 -9.20 7.17 2.55
CA GLU A 440 -8.63 7.10 3.90
C GLU A 440 -7.95 8.41 4.29
N LEU A 441 -8.03 8.78 5.57
CA LEU A 441 -7.32 9.90 6.16
C LEU A 441 -6.74 9.49 7.52
N GLY A 442 -5.41 9.57 7.65
CA GLY A 442 -4.69 9.35 8.92
C GLY A 442 -3.51 8.39 8.84
N GLU A 443 -3.59 7.32 8.02
CA GLU A 443 -2.51 6.35 7.87
C GLU A 443 -1.83 6.39 6.49
N ASN A 444 -1.99 7.49 5.77
CA ASN A 444 -1.61 7.61 4.36
C ASN A 444 -0.10 7.40 4.12
N MET A 445 0.79 7.79 5.08
CA MET A 445 2.22 7.52 4.98
C MET A 445 2.54 6.01 5.04
N ARG A 446 1.77 5.20 5.79
CA ARG A 446 1.86 3.74 5.79
C ARG A 446 1.44 3.17 4.43
N PHE A 447 0.43 3.76 3.80
CA PHE A 447 -0.03 3.33 2.48
C PHE A 447 0.96 3.70 1.38
N LYS A 448 1.67 4.83 1.51
CA LYS A 448 2.77 5.18 0.62
C LYS A 448 3.88 4.13 0.64
N PHE A 449 4.21 3.57 1.80
CA PHE A 449 5.24 2.54 1.93
C PHE A 449 5.01 1.35 0.98
N LEU A 450 3.75 1.00 0.70
CA LEU A 450 3.42 -0.09 -0.22
C LEU A 450 4.01 0.09 -1.62
N ILE A 451 4.11 1.33 -2.08
CA ILE A 451 4.60 1.70 -3.41
C ILE A 451 5.91 2.48 -3.38
N GLU A 452 6.51 2.66 -2.21
CA GLU A 452 7.73 3.47 -2.05
C GLU A 452 8.89 2.92 -2.89
N SER A 453 9.02 1.59 -2.97
CA SER A 453 9.97 0.91 -3.85
C SER A 453 9.76 1.24 -5.33
N LEU A 454 8.50 1.38 -5.78
CA LEU A 454 8.17 1.78 -7.15
C LEU A 454 8.44 3.26 -7.39
N LEU A 455 8.16 4.12 -6.42
CA LEU A 455 8.48 5.55 -6.50
C LEU A 455 9.99 5.76 -6.73
N TRP A 456 10.82 5.08 -5.93
CA TRP A 456 12.27 5.08 -6.13
C TRP A 456 12.67 4.47 -7.47
N SER A 457 12.08 3.33 -7.86
CA SER A 457 12.42 2.63 -9.10
C SER A 457 12.12 3.47 -10.33
N VAL A 458 10.94 4.07 -10.41
CA VAL A 458 10.55 4.89 -11.56
C VAL A 458 11.32 6.21 -11.56
N GLY A 459 11.41 6.90 -10.42
CA GLY A 459 12.11 8.16 -10.28
C GLY A 459 13.58 8.06 -10.69
N LEU A 460 14.32 7.15 -10.07
CA LEU A 460 15.74 6.92 -10.37
C LEU A 460 15.95 6.33 -11.76
N GLY A 461 15.06 5.44 -12.22
CA GLY A 461 15.13 4.85 -13.54
C GLY A 461 14.96 5.89 -14.66
N LEU A 462 14.01 6.81 -14.53
CA LEU A 462 13.81 7.90 -15.49
C LEU A 462 14.94 8.93 -15.44
N ALA A 463 15.41 9.30 -14.24
CA ALA A 463 16.55 10.22 -14.07
C ALA A 463 17.81 9.66 -14.74
N ALA A 464 18.15 8.40 -14.49
CA ALA A 464 19.31 7.75 -15.11
C ALA A 464 19.19 7.66 -16.65
N ARG A 465 17.96 7.43 -17.17
CA ARG A 465 17.69 7.43 -18.63
C ARG A 465 17.92 8.81 -19.25
N LEU A 466 17.52 9.88 -18.55
CA LEU A 466 17.73 11.28 -19.01
C LEU A 466 19.21 11.65 -19.03
N CYS A 467 19.96 11.29 -17.99
CA CYS A 467 21.42 11.54 -17.93
C CYS A 467 22.17 10.84 -19.09
N GLN A 468 21.80 9.60 -19.43
CA GLN A 468 22.41 8.90 -20.55
C GLN A 468 22.13 9.59 -21.91
N ARG A 469 20.89 10.05 -22.14
CA ARG A 469 20.56 10.76 -23.39
C ARG A 469 21.33 12.05 -23.55
N ARG A 470 21.54 12.80 -22.47
CA ARG A 470 22.35 14.04 -22.50
C ARG A 470 23.80 13.78 -22.81
N LYS A 471 24.37 12.67 -22.26
CA LYS A 471 25.75 12.29 -22.54
C LYS A 471 25.96 11.96 -24.03
N LEU A 472 25.08 11.14 -24.62
CA LEU A 472 25.13 10.81 -26.04
C LEU A 472 24.98 12.06 -26.93
N ALA A 473 24.07 12.97 -26.58
CA ALA A 473 23.90 14.23 -27.33
C ALA A 473 25.09 15.21 -27.14
N GLY A 474 25.81 15.15 -26.03
CA GLY A 474 27.03 15.92 -25.77
C GLY A 474 28.24 15.40 -26.57
N ASP A 475 28.37 14.06 -26.58
CA ASP A 475 29.45 13.39 -27.36
C ASP A 475 29.32 13.66 -28.88
N ASP A 476 28.07 13.79 -29.38
CA ASP A 476 27.82 14.18 -30.79
C ASP A 476 28.16 15.66 -31.08
N LEU A 477 28.13 16.53 -30.06
CA LEU A 477 28.51 17.95 -30.21
C LEU A 477 30.02 18.20 -30.08
N GLU A 478 30.74 17.38 -29.29
CA GLU A 478 32.21 17.48 -29.19
C GLU A 478 32.92 16.91 -30.43
N TRP A 479 32.24 16.06 -31.22
CA TRP A 479 32.81 15.46 -32.45
C TRP A 479 32.59 16.34 -33.72
N ALA A 480 31.94 17.48 -33.62
CA ALA A 480 31.89 18.48 -34.68
C ALA A 480 33.15 19.38 -34.67
N GLY A 481 34.33 18.75 -34.71
CA GLY A 481 35.58 19.40 -34.97
C GLY A 481 35.62 19.98 -36.39
N PRO A 482 36.49 20.96 -36.68
CA PRO A 482 36.43 21.78 -37.88
C PRO A 482 36.51 20.93 -39.14
N ARG A 483 35.54 21.10 -40.02
CA ARG A 483 35.63 20.64 -41.40
C ARG A 483 36.53 21.63 -42.11
N ASP A 484 37.79 21.25 -42.35
CA ASP A 484 38.66 21.90 -43.31
C ASP A 484 38.15 21.71 -44.75
#